data_389f5d7850801071be7013dd3646b3ef
#
_entry.id   389f5d7850801071be7013dd3646b3ef
#
_cell.length_a   1.000
_cell.length_b   1.000
_cell.length_c   1.000
_cell.angle_alpha   90.00
_cell.angle_beta   90.00
_cell.angle_gamma   90.00
#
_symmetry.space_group_name_H-M   'P 1'
#
loop_
_entity.id
_entity.type
_entity.pdbx_description
1 polymer ?
#
loop_
_entity_poly.entity_id
_entity_poly.type
_entity_poly.pdbx_seq_one_letter_code
_entity_poly.pdbx_strand_id
1 'polypeptide(L)'
;AGRSLTSYNYGLGEVLEGIGDNLEIEISGDTMSTLCVRLKSCNAITKGGLPIVYYDGLYGDEKPSATISESGLQAEDSEYMVLISVDPYHLIPVGEPDPEEVPLHHPYVLPSIKLHIVPKNQVNKSFYSQNFLLVAEVCRQGNTYKINHQYIPPVQHSACHDGIKTFISQLARTLQSIK
;
A
#
# COMPACT_ATOMS: atom_id res chain seq x y z
N ALA A 1 2.83 21.06 21.17
CA ALA A 1 2.18 19.79 21.46
C ALA A 1 1.50 19.32 20.18
N GLY A 2 2.19 18.48 19.38
CA GLY A 2 1.60 17.85 18.20
C GLY A 2 0.44 16.95 18.65
N ARG A 3 -0.76 17.26 18.19
CA ARG A 3 -1.86 16.30 18.29
C ARG A 3 -1.45 15.10 17.46
N SER A 4 -1.27 13.97 18.10
CA SER A 4 -1.18 12.68 17.47
C SER A 4 -2.44 12.52 16.59
N LEU A 5 -2.28 12.51 15.28
CA LEU A 5 -3.34 12.15 14.31
C LEU A 5 -3.67 10.65 14.41
N THR A 6 -3.32 10.04 15.51
CA THR A 6 -3.33 8.62 15.77
C THR A 6 -4.73 8.07 15.88
N SER A 7 -4.87 6.91 15.36
CA SER A 7 -5.86 5.85 15.56
C SER A 7 -7.24 5.99 14.90
N TYR A 8 -7.73 7.17 14.53
CA TYR A 8 -9.08 7.29 13.97
C TYR A 8 -9.13 7.58 12.45
N ASN A 9 -8.03 8.01 11.85
CA ASN A 9 -7.95 8.38 10.42
C ASN A 9 -6.71 7.79 9.75
N TYR A 10 -6.47 6.49 9.89
CA TYR A 10 -5.41 5.81 9.18
C TYR A 10 -5.97 5.00 8.01
N GLY A 11 -5.13 4.67 7.04
CA GLY A 11 -5.50 3.91 5.86
C GLY A 11 -5.36 4.73 4.58
N LEU A 12 -5.97 4.24 3.52
CA LEU A 12 -5.97 4.92 2.23
C LEU A 12 -6.70 6.26 2.30
N GLY A 13 -6.08 7.28 1.75
CA GLY A 13 -6.62 8.62 1.60
C GLY A 13 -7.36 8.81 0.29
N GLU A 14 -7.66 10.06 -0.04
CA GLU A 14 -8.28 10.44 -1.30
C GLU A 14 -7.30 10.27 -2.48
N VAL A 15 -7.86 10.16 -3.67
CA VAL A 15 -7.10 10.26 -4.92
C VAL A 15 -6.52 11.66 -5.02
N LEU A 16 -5.21 11.76 -5.23
CA LEU A 16 -4.54 13.04 -5.43
C LEU A 16 -4.45 13.33 -6.92
N GLU A 17 -4.85 14.54 -7.30
CA GLU A 17 -4.83 14.98 -8.68
C GLU A 17 -3.40 14.92 -9.25
N GLY A 18 -3.23 14.28 -10.41
CA GLY A 18 -1.94 14.14 -11.09
C GLY A 18 -1.02 13.03 -10.56
N ILE A 19 -1.43 12.27 -9.54
CA ILE A 19 -0.60 11.21 -8.94
C ILE A 19 -1.07 9.81 -9.34
N GLY A 20 -2.29 9.65 -9.79
CA GLY A 20 -2.94 8.37 -10.08
C GLY A 20 -3.91 7.98 -8.96
N ASP A 21 -4.27 6.69 -8.92
CA ASP A 21 -5.17 6.18 -7.88
C ASP A 21 -4.51 6.24 -6.49
N ASN A 22 -5.33 6.31 -5.46
CA ASN A 22 -4.87 6.31 -4.07
C ASN A 22 -4.20 5.00 -3.64
N LEU A 23 -4.39 3.93 -4.41
CA LEU A 23 -3.63 2.68 -4.33
C LEU A 23 -3.65 1.98 -5.68
N GLU A 24 -2.50 1.84 -6.30
CA GLU A 24 -2.30 1.02 -7.49
C GLU A 24 -1.12 0.07 -7.27
N ILE A 25 -1.40 -1.21 -7.43
CA ILE A 25 -0.43 -2.30 -7.25
C ILE A 25 -0.41 -3.15 -8.50
N GLU A 26 0.78 -3.39 -9.01
CA GLU A 26 1.03 -4.31 -10.11
C GLU A 26 1.54 -5.64 -9.56
N ILE A 27 0.97 -6.74 -10.05
CA ILE A 27 1.47 -8.08 -9.79
C ILE A 27 2.15 -8.57 -11.05
N SER A 28 3.38 -9.00 -10.89
CA SER A 28 4.12 -9.70 -11.92
C SER A 28 4.74 -10.96 -11.29
N GLY A 29 4.82 -12.03 -12.06
CA GLY A 29 5.42 -13.26 -11.57
C GLY A 29 5.59 -14.27 -12.67
N ASP A 30 6.66 -15.03 -12.59
CA ASP A 30 6.82 -16.19 -13.42
C ASP A 30 5.95 -17.32 -12.86
N THR A 31 5.33 -18.02 -13.73
CA THR A 31 4.10 -18.80 -13.57
C THR A 31 4.03 -19.81 -12.42
N MET A 32 5.09 -20.10 -11.69
CA MET A 32 5.06 -21.06 -10.58
C MET A 32 6.01 -20.75 -9.40
N SER A 33 7.02 -19.93 -9.59
CA SER A 33 8.14 -19.87 -8.63
C SER A 33 8.32 -18.53 -7.94
N THR A 34 7.66 -17.46 -8.39
CA THR A 34 7.85 -16.13 -7.80
C THR A 34 6.57 -15.31 -7.84
N LEU A 35 6.25 -14.68 -6.74
CA LEU A 35 5.26 -13.62 -6.66
C LEU A 35 6.00 -12.29 -6.45
N CYS A 36 5.94 -11.41 -7.42
CA CYS A 36 6.47 -10.06 -7.33
C CYS A 36 5.30 -9.06 -7.30
N VAL A 37 5.33 -8.17 -6.33
CA VAL A 37 4.35 -7.10 -6.16
C VAL A 37 5.10 -5.77 -6.21
N ARG A 38 4.62 -4.84 -7.01
CA ARG A 38 5.18 -3.51 -7.19
C ARG A 38 4.13 -2.44 -6.89
N LEU A 39 4.52 -1.43 -6.15
CA LEU A 39 3.70 -0.25 -5.92
C LEU A 39 3.82 0.71 -7.11
N LYS A 40 2.69 1.20 -7.63
CA LYS A 40 2.60 2.21 -8.69
C LYS A 40 2.21 3.57 -8.12
N SER A 41 1.20 3.58 -7.28
CA SER A 41 0.77 4.76 -6.54
C SER A 41 0.23 4.39 -5.18
N CYS A 42 0.38 5.28 -4.22
CA CYS A 42 -0.24 5.16 -2.91
C CYS A 42 -0.39 6.53 -2.25
N ASN A 43 -1.58 6.81 -1.73
CA ASN A 43 -1.83 7.90 -0.80
C ASN A 43 -2.49 7.34 0.44
N ALA A 44 -1.79 7.33 1.56
CA ALA A 44 -2.26 6.71 2.79
C ALA A 44 -1.62 7.35 4.03
N ILE A 45 -2.14 6.99 5.19
CA ILE A 45 -1.54 7.29 6.49
C ILE A 45 -1.46 5.99 7.28
N THR A 46 -0.29 5.70 7.85
CA THR A 46 -0.13 4.56 8.75
C THR A 46 -0.87 4.80 10.06
N LYS A 47 -1.07 3.74 10.84
CA LYS A 47 -1.67 3.84 12.19
C LYS A 47 -0.89 4.76 13.13
N GLY A 48 0.41 4.92 12.93
CA GLY A 48 1.28 5.84 13.67
C GLY A 48 1.23 7.29 13.21
N GLY A 49 0.43 7.60 12.17
CA GLY A 49 0.32 8.94 11.61
C GLY A 49 1.41 9.29 10.60
N LEU A 50 2.17 8.30 10.11
CA LEU A 50 3.19 8.53 9.08
C LEU A 50 2.52 8.56 7.70
N PRO A 51 2.70 9.62 6.91
CA PRO A 51 2.16 9.69 5.57
C PRO A 51 2.90 8.72 4.63
N ILE A 52 2.15 8.11 3.74
CA ILE A 52 2.63 7.32 2.61
C ILE A 52 2.13 8.04 1.36
N VAL A 53 3.02 8.74 0.68
CA VAL A 53 2.76 9.32 -0.64
C VAL A 53 3.78 8.72 -1.59
N TYR A 54 3.28 8.01 -2.59
CA TYR A 54 4.12 7.42 -3.61
C TYR A 54 3.42 7.48 -4.98
N TYR A 55 4.21 7.75 -6.00
CA TYR A 55 3.89 7.60 -7.42
C TYR A 55 5.18 7.32 -8.19
N ASP A 56 5.07 6.67 -9.34
CA ASP A 56 6.23 6.33 -10.16
C ASP A 56 7.06 7.59 -10.47
N GLY A 57 8.36 7.51 -10.15
CA GLY A 57 9.33 8.60 -10.34
C GLY A 57 9.55 9.50 -9.11
N LEU A 58 8.71 9.45 -8.07
CA LEU A 58 8.91 10.28 -6.87
C LEU A 58 10.24 10.00 -6.17
N TYR A 59 10.63 8.73 -6.09
CA TYR A 59 11.90 8.27 -5.50
C TYR A 59 12.97 8.00 -6.57
N GLY A 60 12.93 8.72 -7.70
CA GLY A 60 13.83 8.50 -8.84
C GLY A 60 13.63 7.11 -9.45
N ASP A 61 14.73 6.35 -9.57
CA ASP A 61 14.70 4.99 -10.13
C ASP A 61 14.25 3.92 -9.11
N GLU A 62 14.18 4.27 -7.83
CA GLU A 62 13.73 3.33 -6.80
C GLU A 62 12.22 3.09 -6.90
N LYS A 63 11.87 1.81 -7.07
CA LYS A 63 10.47 1.37 -7.17
C LYS A 63 10.18 0.39 -6.04
N PRO A 64 9.35 0.79 -5.06
CA PRO A 64 8.98 -0.12 -3.98
C PRO A 64 8.38 -1.39 -4.52
N SER A 65 9.06 -2.51 -4.30
CA SER A 65 8.63 -3.83 -4.74
C SER A 65 8.99 -4.87 -3.69
N ALA A 66 8.25 -5.96 -3.69
CA ALA A 66 8.53 -7.13 -2.87
C ALA A 66 8.40 -8.39 -3.71
N THR A 67 9.27 -9.35 -3.45
CA THR A 67 9.28 -10.62 -4.16
C THR A 67 9.35 -11.77 -3.15
N ILE A 68 8.47 -12.74 -3.32
CA ILE A 68 8.56 -14.03 -2.63
C ILE A 68 8.96 -15.08 -3.67
N SER A 69 10.03 -15.83 -3.38
CA SER A 69 10.49 -16.95 -4.19
C SER A 69 9.80 -18.26 -3.77
N GLU A 70 9.92 -19.30 -4.59
CA GLU A 70 9.32 -20.64 -4.36
C GLU A 70 9.61 -21.22 -2.97
N SER A 71 10.80 -20.95 -2.42
CA SER A 71 11.16 -21.38 -1.06
C SER A 71 10.34 -20.70 0.05
N GLY A 72 9.76 -19.53 -0.24
CA GLY A 72 8.87 -18.78 0.65
C GLY A 72 7.38 -19.00 0.35
N LEU A 73 7.07 -19.59 -0.81
CA LEU A 73 5.72 -19.92 -1.25
C LEU A 73 5.43 -21.37 -0.82
N GLN A 74 4.85 -21.57 0.35
CA GLN A 74 4.44 -22.91 0.74
C GLN A 74 3.27 -23.39 -0.11
N ALA A 75 3.25 -24.66 -0.47
CA ALA A 75 2.18 -25.21 -1.33
C ALA A 75 0.77 -25.10 -0.71
N GLU A 76 0.70 -24.94 0.60
CA GLU A 76 -0.53 -24.78 1.37
C GLU A 76 -1.00 -23.33 1.46
N ASP A 77 -0.12 -22.34 1.18
CA ASP A 77 -0.48 -20.94 1.25
C ASP A 77 -1.16 -20.50 -0.04
N SER A 78 -2.44 -20.22 0.05
CA SER A 78 -3.25 -19.72 -1.08
C SER A 78 -3.48 -18.22 -1.05
N GLU A 79 -3.21 -17.58 0.08
CA GLU A 79 -3.51 -16.17 0.34
C GLU A 79 -2.31 -15.45 0.96
N TYR A 80 -1.98 -14.29 0.40
CA TYR A 80 -0.86 -13.45 0.84
C TYR A 80 -1.36 -12.04 1.11
N MET A 81 -0.83 -11.42 2.16
CA MET A 81 -1.08 -10.02 2.47
C MET A 81 0.07 -9.16 1.97
N VAL A 82 -0.27 -8.06 1.33
CA VAL A 82 0.67 -7.02 0.91
C VAL A 82 0.61 -5.89 1.92
N LEU A 83 1.78 -5.53 2.44
CA LEU A 83 1.93 -4.48 3.44
C LEU A 83 2.92 -3.43 2.96
N ILE A 84 2.67 -2.19 3.34
CA ILE A 84 3.64 -1.10 3.22
C ILE A 84 4.19 -0.79 4.60
N SER A 85 5.50 -0.66 4.73
CA SER A 85 6.14 -0.10 5.91
C SER A 85 6.82 1.22 5.59
N VAL A 86 6.80 2.14 6.56
CA VAL A 86 7.50 3.43 6.50
C VAL A 86 8.58 3.44 7.57
N ASP A 87 9.80 3.74 7.16
CA ASP A 87 10.92 3.97 8.08
C ASP A 87 11.19 5.49 8.16
N PRO A 88 10.71 6.16 9.22
CA PRO A 88 10.88 7.62 9.35
C PRO A 88 12.31 8.05 9.65
N TYR A 89 13.18 7.11 10.01
CA TYR A 89 14.57 7.38 10.33
C TYR A 89 15.52 7.14 9.15
N HIS A 90 15.02 6.45 8.12
CA HIS A 90 15.74 6.26 6.86
C HIS A 90 15.16 7.20 5.82
N LEU A 91 15.83 8.33 5.60
CA LEU A 91 15.40 9.36 4.65
C LEU A 91 16.10 9.15 3.32
N ILE A 92 15.33 9.20 2.25
CA ILE A 92 15.80 9.09 0.86
C ILE A 92 15.77 10.47 0.23
N PRO A 93 16.89 10.96 -0.35
CA PRO A 93 16.90 12.19 -1.12
C PRO A 93 16.03 12.06 -2.37
N VAL A 94 15.19 13.05 -2.65
CA VAL A 94 14.27 13.06 -3.79
C VAL A 94 14.24 14.42 -4.47
N GLY A 95 13.80 14.44 -5.72
CA GLY A 95 13.79 15.60 -6.59
C GLY A 95 15.07 15.70 -7.42
N GLU A 96 15.03 16.53 -8.45
CA GLU A 96 16.20 16.75 -9.29
C GLU A 96 17.21 17.61 -8.52
N PRO A 97 18.47 17.15 -8.40
CA PRO A 97 19.51 17.93 -7.75
C PRO A 97 19.89 19.13 -8.61
N ASP A 98 20.21 20.25 -7.98
CA ASP A 98 20.74 21.42 -8.69
C ASP A 98 22.17 21.09 -9.18
N PRO A 99 22.40 21.10 -10.50
CA PRO A 99 23.71 20.77 -11.06
C PRO A 99 24.79 21.84 -10.76
N GLU A 100 24.39 23.03 -10.31
CA GLU A 100 25.32 24.13 -9.96
C GLU A 100 25.77 24.07 -8.49
N GLU A 101 25.11 23.24 -7.65
CA GLU A 101 25.51 23.06 -6.25
C GLU A 101 26.60 22.01 -6.05
N VAL A 102 27.60 22.37 -5.24
CA VAL A 102 28.68 21.44 -4.85
C VAL A 102 28.82 21.44 -3.33
N PRO A 103 28.59 20.31 -2.64
CA PRO A 103 28.16 19.00 -3.16
C PRO A 103 26.72 18.99 -3.68
N LEU A 104 26.44 18.07 -4.58
CA LEU A 104 25.13 17.90 -5.21
C LEU A 104 24.05 17.69 -4.13
N HIS A 105 23.06 18.56 -4.07
CA HIS A 105 21.99 18.52 -3.09
C HIS A 105 20.66 18.20 -3.75
N HIS A 106 19.93 17.25 -3.19
CA HIS A 106 18.54 17.02 -3.55
C HIS A 106 17.64 18.00 -2.76
N PRO A 107 16.60 18.59 -3.39
CA PRO A 107 15.79 19.62 -2.74
C PRO A 107 14.93 19.08 -1.59
N TYR A 108 14.63 17.78 -1.57
CA TYR A 108 13.75 17.19 -0.58
C TYR A 108 14.28 15.85 -0.06
N VAL A 109 13.76 15.44 1.09
CA VAL A 109 13.97 14.11 1.65
C VAL A 109 12.63 13.51 2.06
N LEU A 110 12.43 12.23 1.77
CA LEU A 110 11.23 11.48 2.13
C LEU A 110 11.59 10.23 2.93
N PRO A 111 10.72 9.78 3.84
CA PRO A 111 10.89 8.52 4.54
C PRO A 111 10.94 7.34 3.57
N SER A 112 11.79 6.36 3.85
CA SER A 112 11.86 5.13 3.06
C SER A 112 10.56 4.33 3.18
N ILE A 113 10.06 3.89 2.03
CA ILE A 113 8.86 3.05 1.90
C ILE A 113 9.29 1.68 1.40
N LYS A 114 8.83 0.61 2.07
CA LYS A 114 9.10 -0.77 1.65
C LYS A 114 7.81 -1.55 1.54
N LEU A 115 7.72 -2.40 0.51
CA LEU A 115 6.68 -3.41 0.39
C LEU A 115 7.11 -4.70 1.07
N HIS A 116 6.13 -5.41 1.60
CA HIS A 116 6.29 -6.74 2.15
C HIS A 116 5.15 -7.62 1.65
N ILE A 117 5.46 -8.89 1.40
CA ILE A 117 4.48 -9.93 1.10
C ILE A 117 4.60 -10.98 2.20
N VAL A 118 3.51 -11.28 2.86
CA VAL A 118 3.48 -12.22 3.99
C VAL A 118 2.32 -13.19 3.79
N PRO A 119 2.52 -14.50 3.95
CA PRO A 119 1.41 -15.45 4.00
C PRO A 119 0.37 -15.02 5.02
N LYS A 120 -0.91 -15.07 4.67
CA LYS A 120 -2.00 -14.56 5.53
C LYS A 120 -2.04 -15.23 6.90
N ASN A 121 -1.70 -16.52 6.96
CA ASN A 121 -1.61 -17.28 8.20
C ASN A 121 -0.45 -16.86 9.13
N GLN A 122 0.57 -16.16 8.59
CA GLN A 122 1.71 -15.65 9.33
C GLN A 122 1.54 -14.19 9.77
N VAL A 123 0.47 -13.53 9.34
CA VAL A 123 0.17 -12.16 9.76
C VAL A 123 -0.15 -12.15 11.26
N ASN A 124 0.68 -11.48 12.02
CA ASN A 124 0.57 -11.37 13.46
C ASN A 124 0.43 -9.89 13.92
N LYS A 125 0.31 -9.67 15.22
CA LYS A 125 0.10 -8.33 15.79
C LYS A 125 1.20 -7.32 15.45
N SER A 126 2.41 -7.75 15.12
CA SER A 126 3.51 -6.84 14.77
C SER A 126 3.26 -6.12 13.44
N PHE A 127 2.56 -6.76 12.51
CA PHE A 127 2.17 -6.15 11.24
C PHE A 127 1.03 -5.14 11.34
N TYR A 128 0.39 -5.05 12.50
CA TYR A 128 -0.56 -3.98 12.83
C TYR A 128 0.07 -2.87 13.67
N SER A 129 1.41 -2.81 13.71
CA SER A 129 2.15 -1.77 14.40
C SER A 129 1.99 -0.40 13.71
N GLN A 130 2.49 0.64 14.36
CA GLN A 130 2.28 2.03 13.94
C GLN A 130 2.84 2.36 12.55
N ASN A 131 3.86 1.64 12.10
CA ASN A 131 4.58 1.95 10.87
C ASN A 131 4.15 1.09 9.67
N PHE A 132 3.23 0.16 9.85
CA PHE A 132 2.75 -0.74 8.80
C PHE A 132 1.31 -0.42 8.40
N LEU A 133 1.02 -0.64 7.12
CA LEU A 133 -0.32 -0.59 6.56
C LEU A 133 -0.54 -1.80 5.65
N LEU A 134 -1.58 -2.59 5.94
CA LEU A 134 -2.04 -3.64 5.04
C LEU A 134 -2.84 -3.00 3.90
N VAL A 135 -2.40 -3.22 2.67
CA VAL A 135 -2.96 -2.51 1.51
C VAL A 135 -3.69 -3.43 0.54
N ALA A 136 -3.30 -4.68 0.43
CA ALA A 136 -3.95 -5.62 -0.47
C ALA A 136 -3.85 -7.07 0.01
N GLU A 137 -4.73 -7.89 -0.52
CA GLU A 137 -4.67 -9.35 -0.43
C GLU A 137 -4.49 -9.93 -1.83
N VAL A 138 -3.57 -10.88 -1.95
CA VAL A 138 -3.29 -11.61 -3.19
C VAL A 138 -3.66 -13.06 -2.99
N CYS A 139 -4.47 -13.59 -3.89
CA CYS A 139 -4.89 -14.99 -3.87
C CYS A 139 -4.27 -15.76 -5.02
N ARG A 140 -3.86 -16.99 -4.74
CA ARG A 140 -3.44 -17.94 -5.76
C ARG A 140 -4.68 -18.55 -6.42
N GLN A 141 -4.77 -18.47 -7.73
CA GLN A 141 -5.81 -19.08 -8.55
C GLN A 141 -5.16 -20.02 -9.58
N GLY A 142 -5.07 -21.30 -9.25
CA GLY A 142 -4.33 -22.28 -10.07
C GLY A 142 -2.84 -21.92 -10.10
N ASN A 143 -2.32 -21.59 -11.27
CA ASN A 143 -0.91 -21.24 -11.48
C ASN A 143 -0.65 -19.72 -11.54
N THR A 144 -1.63 -18.90 -11.23
CA THR A 144 -1.51 -17.45 -11.28
C THR A 144 -1.89 -16.80 -9.96
N TYR A 145 -1.36 -15.62 -9.72
CA TYR A 145 -1.70 -14.79 -8.57
C TYR A 145 -2.56 -13.62 -9.02
N LYS A 146 -3.60 -13.31 -8.24
CA LYS A 146 -4.49 -12.18 -8.50
C LYS A 146 -4.78 -11.40 -7.23
N ILE A 147 -4.97 -10.08 -7.38
CA ILE A 147 -5.45 -9.23 -6.29
C ILE A 147 -6.89 -9.65 -5.95
N ASN A 148 -7.15 -9.84 -4.67
CA ASN A 148 -8.50 -10.04 -4.18
C ASN A 148 -9.23 -8.69 -4.11
N HIS A 149 -10.05 -8.39 -5.10
CA HIS A 149 -10.83 -7.15 -5.14
C HIS A 149 -11.94 -7.06 -4.07
N GLN A 150 -12.21 -8.15 -3.36
CA GLN A 150 -13.15 -8.13 -2.23
C GLN A 150 -12.47 -7.69 -0.93
N TYR A 151 -11.13 -7.72 -0.88
CA TYR A 151 -10.40 -7.21 0.25
C TYR A 151 -10.52 -5.68 0.29
N ILE A 152 -10.96 -5.16 1.43
CA ILE A 152 -11.05 -3.72 1.68
C ILE A 152 -9.95 -3.34 2.68
N PRO A 153 -8.92 -2.62 2.24
CA PRO A 153 -7.88 -2.12 3.13
C PRO A 153 -8.46 -1.07 4.11
N PRO A 154 -7.75 -0.75 5.19
CA PRO A 154 -8.09 0.40 6.01
C PRO A 154 -8.19 1.67 5.16
N VAL A 155 -9.21 2.49 5.40
CA VAL A 155 -9.44 3.75 4.69
C VAL A 155 -9.70 4.88 5.68
N GLN A 156 -9.28 6.09 5.36
CA GLN A 156 -9.50 7.26 6.21
C GLN A 156 -10.98 7.63 6.31
N HIS A 157 -11.71 7.47 5.21
CA HIS A 157 -13.16 7.64 5.16
C HIS A 157 -13.77 6.85 4.00
N SER A 158 -15.08 6.72 4.01
CA SER A 158 -15.82 5.84 3.09
C SER A 158 -15.66 6.17 1.60
N ALA A 159 -15.33 7.41 1.26
CA ALA A 159 -15.12 7.82 -0.12
C ALA A 159 -13.76 7.39 -0.70
N CYS A 160 -12.84 6.89 0.12
CA CYS A 160 -11.50 6.50 -0.32
C CYS A 160 -11.42 5.11 -0.95
N HIS A 161 -12.51 4.34 -1.00
CA HIS A 161 -12.51 3.01 -1.60
C HIS A 161 -13.83 2.69 -2.28
N ASP A 162 -13.79 2.28 -3.54
CA ASP A 162 -15.01 2.06 -4.34
C ASP A 162 -15.86 0.90 -3.82
N GLY A 163 -15.26 -0.14 -3.27
CA GLY A 163 -16.00 -1.23 -2.61
C GLY A 163 -16.88 -0.74 -1.46
N ILE A 164 -16.42 0.23 -0.68
CA ILE A 164 -17.20 0.82 0.41
C ILE A 164 -18.31 1.70 -0.15
N LYS A 165 -18.04 2.52 -1.16
CA LYS A 165 -19.06 3.35 -1.84
C LYS A 165 -20.20 2.47 -2.39
N THR A 166 -19.83 1.37 -3.05
CA THR A 166 -20.79 0.41 -3.61
C THR A 166 -21.62 -0.23 -2.51
N PHE A 167 -21.00 -0.67 -1.43
CA PHE A 167 -21.70 -1.26 -0.28
C PHE A 167 -22.68 -0.28 0.35
N ILE A 168 -22.28 0.96 0.60
CA ILE A 168 -23.14 2.00 1.17
C ILE A 168 -24.32 2.27 0.24
N SER A 169 -24.09 2.34 -1.08
CA SER A 169 -25.16 2.55 -2.07
C SER A 169 -26.16 1.40 -2.10
N GLN A 170 -25.70 0.16 -1.99
CA GLN A 170 -26.55 -1.03 -1.90
C GLN A 170 -27.39 -1.00 -0.62
N LEU A 171 -26.75 -0.67 0.51
CA LEU A 171 -27.45 -0.57 1.79
C LEU A 171 -28.55 0.50 1.77
N ALA A 172 -28.26 1.66 1.21
CA ALA A 172 -29.24 2.75 1.05
C ALA A 172 -30.44 2.31 0.21
N ARG A 173 -30.20 1.62 -0.92
CA ARG A 173 -31.28 1.08 -1.77
C ARG A 173 -32.12 0.06 -1.04
N THR A 174 -31.50 -0.87 -0.30
CA THR A 174 -32.24 -1.88 0.48
C THR A 174 -33.09 -1.23 1.56
N LEU A 175 -32.57 -0.23 2.26
CA LEU A 175 -33.35 0.50 3.27
C LEU A 175 -34.54 1.28 2.67
N GLN A 176 -34.38 1.82 1.45
CA GLN A 176 -35.48 2.49 0.74
C GLN A 176 -36.57 1.50 0.27
N SER A 177 -36.21 0.25 0.01
CA SER A 177 -37.18 -0.79 -0.42
C SER A 177 -38.01 -1.39 0.72
N ILE A 178 -37.67 -1.11 1.98
CA ILE A 178 -38.39 -1.60 3.18
C ILE A 178 -39.55 -0.66 3.57
N LYS A 179 -39.74 0.45 2.85
CA LYS A 179 -40.93 1.30 2.96
C LYS A 179 -42.03 0.79 2.05
#